data_28e7c5b6aadec6ba2fc64669de882135
#
_entry.id   28e7c5b6aadec6ba2fc64669de882135
#
_cell.length_a   1.000
_cell.length_b   1.000
_cell.length_c   1.000
_cell.angle_alpha   90.00
_cell.angle_beta   90.00
_cell.angle_gamma   90.00
#
_symmetry.space_group_name_H-M   'P 1'
#
loop_
_entity.id
_entity.type
_entity.pdbx_description
1 polymer ?
#
loop_
_entity_poly.entity_id
_entity_poly.type
_entity_poly.pdbx_seq_one_letter_code
_entity_poly.pdbx_strand_id
1 'polypeptide(L)'
;MIVVDTTVWIDFFQGAETPEDLHLQRLITAGRSLALTDLIFCEILQGVREDAKFERTRRTLLLYPILRMEQLATFEHAARIYRTCRRRGLTVRKTIDCLIAALCIAEDVVLFHKDADFDAIARVAPLKVYRLPKGVS
;
A
#
# COMPACT_ATOMS: atom_id res chain seq x y z
N MET A 1 11.32 4.22 -6.02
CA MET A 1 10.14 4.72 -5.27
C MET A 1 9.47 3.56 -4.55
N ILE A 2 9.14 3.76 -3.30
CA ILE A 2 8.44 2.77 -2.47
C ILE A 2 7.04 3.30 -2.20
N VAL A 3 6.03 2.56 -2.61
CA VAL A 3 4.63 2.85 -2.24
C VAL A 3 4.37 2.19 -0.89
N VAL A 4 3.93 2.98 0.08
CA VAL A 4 3.61 2.51 1.44
C VAL A 4 2.11 2.25 1.52
N ASP A 5 1.74 1.01 1.84
CA ASP A 5 0.35 0.58 1.92
C ASP A 5 -0.35 1.12 3.18
N THR A 6 -1.67 1.13 3.12
CA THR A 6 -2.54 1.52 4.23
C THR A 6 -2.16 0.83 5.55
N THR A 7 -1.88 -0.47 5.51
CA THR A 7 -1.55 -1.26 6.70
C THR A 7 -0.33 -0.72 7.45
N VAL A 8 0.67 -0.26 6.71
CA VAL A 8 1.90 0.30 7.30
C VAL A 8 1.66 1.73 7.79
N TRP A 9 0.96 2.56 6.99
CA TRP A 9 0.63 3.93 7.40
C TRP A 9 -0.20 3.97 8.68
N ILE A 10 -1.18 3.06 8.81
CA ILE A 10 -2.02 2.99 10.01
C ILE A 10 -1.17 2.68 11.25
N ASP A 11 -0.27 1.71 11.16
CA ASP A 11 0.65 1.42 12.27
C ASP A 11 1.48 2.65 12.64
N PHE A 12 1.98 3.37 11.63
CA PHE A 12 2.75 4.59 11.83
C PHE A 12 1.94 5.67 12.54
N PHE A 13 0.72 5.96 12.08
CA PHE A 13 -0.12 7.00 12.67
C PHE A 13 -0.60 6.63 14.06
N GLN A 14 -0.74 5.35 14.38
CA GLN A 14 -1.14 4.87 15.69
C GLN A 14 0.03 4.71 16.67
N GLY A 15 1.26 4.85 16.20
CA GLY A 15 2.44 4.60 17.01
C GLY A 15 2.52 3.16 17.50
N ALA A 16 2.17 2.21 16.63
CA ALA A 16 2.04 0.79 16.99
C ALA A 16 3.39 0.12 17.32
N GLU A 17 4.49 0.73 16.91
CA GLU A 17 5.86 0.24 17.13
C GLU A 17 6.10 -1.16 16.54
N THR A 18 5.34 -1.54 15.51
CA THR A 18 5.60 -2.77 14.76
C THR A 18 6.92 -2.64 13.98
N PRO A 19 7.54 -3.75 13.55
CA PRO A 19 8.73 -3.66 12.69
C PRO A 19 8.51 -2.78 11.46
N GLU A 20 7.31 -2.85 10.86
CA GLU A 20 6.94 -2.02 9.70
C GLU A 20 6.88 -0.54 10.06
N ASP A 21 6.25 -0.18 11.17
CA ASP A 21 6.20 1.21 11.64
C ASP A 21 7.60 1.76 11.88
N LEU A 22 8.42 1.05 12.64
CA LEU A 22 9.78 1.47 12.96
C LEU A 22 10.64 1.60 11.70
N HIS A 23 10.46 0.71 10.75
CA HIS A 23 11.18 0.79 9.48
C HIS A 23 10.71 1.96 8.63
N LEU A 24 9.41 2.24 8.60
CA LEU A 24 8.88 3.41 7.90
C LEU A 24 9.49 4.70 8.47
N GLN A 25 9.59 4.82 9.78
CA GLN A 25 10.23 5.96 10.43
C GLN A 25 11.69 6.13 9.95
N ARG A 26 12.43 5.03 9.82
CA ARG A 26 13.81 5.06 9.31
C ARG A 26 13.85 5.51 7.84
N LEU A 27 12.94 5.04 7.01
CA LEU A 27 12.86 5.45 5.61
C LEU A 27 12.56 6.95 5.48
N ILE A 28 11.66 7.46 6.30
CA ILE A 28 11.33 8.90 6.34
C ILE A 28 12.55 9.70 6.76
N THR A 29 13.20 9.32 7.84
CA THR A 29 14.38 10.00 8.36
C THR A 29 15.51 10.00 7.35
N ALA A 30 15.69 8.90 6.63
CA ALA A 30 16.73 8.76 5.60
C ALA A 30 16.41 9.51 4.30
N GLY A 31 15.23 10.12 4.20
CA GLY A 31 14.83 10.86 2.99
C GLY A 31 14.59 9.97 1.79
N ARG A 32 14.17 8.71 2.00
CA ARG A 32 13.90 7.77 0.90
C ARG A 32 12.67 8.22 0.10
N SER A 33 12.66 7.85 -1.17
CA SER A 33 11.54 8.17 -2.08
C SER A 33 10.34 7.32 -1.74
N LEU A 34 9.36 7.92 -1.05
CA LEU A 34 8.13 7.27 -0.61
C LEU A 34 6.93 7.89 -1.35
N ALA A 35 5.91 7.09 -1.55
CA ALA A 35 4.66 7.51 -2.18
C ALA A 35 3.49 6.72 -1.62
N LEU A 36 2.29 7.10 -2.01
CA LEU A 36 1.09 6.31 -1.81
C LEU A 36 0.23 6.40 -3.06
N THR A 37 -0.85 5.63 -3.11
CA THR A 37 -1.82 5.74 -4.19
C THR A 37 -3.04 6.53 -3.74
N ASP A 38 -3.85 7.02 -4.69
CA ASP A 38 -5.14 7.66 -4.39
C ASP A 38 -6.08 6.70 -3.64
N LEU A 39 -6.00 5.41 -3.94
CA LEU A 39 -6.78 4.37 -3.25
C LEU A 39 -6.36 4.25 -1.77
N ILE A 40 -5.05 4.23 -1.51
CA ILE A 40 -4.50 4.17 -0.15
C ILE A 40 -4.87 5.45 0.61
N PHE A 41 -4.76 6.60 -0.03
CA PHE A 41 -5.17 7.89 0.54
C PHE A 41 -6.62 7.83 1.04
N CYS A 42 -7.52 7.31 0.21
CA CYS A 42 -8.92 7.14 0.57
C CYS A 42 -9.09 6.16 1.75
N GLU A 43 -8.41 5.01 1.71
CA GLU A 43 -8.53 4.00 2.76
C GLU A 43 -8.09 4.53 4.13
N ILE A 44 -6.99 5.27 4.17
CA ILE A 44 -6.48 5.81 5.43
C ILE A 44 -7.47 6.84 5.99
N LEU A 45 -7.89 7.79 5.17
CA LEU A 45 -8.72 8.89 5.62
C LEU A 45 -10.12 8.46 6.04
N GLN A 46 -10.72 7.48 5.37
CA GLN A 46 -12.05 6.99 5.74
C GLN A 46 -12.09 6.36 7.13
N GLY A 47 -10.96 5.90 7.64
CA GLY A 47 -10.85 5.30 8.96
C GLY A 47 -10.66 6.29 10.11
N VAL A 48 -10.47 7.57 9.82
CA VAL A 48 -10.24 8.60 10.84
C VAL A 48 -11.56 9.26 11.22
N ARG A 49 -11.95 9.17 12.48
CA ARG A 49 -13.24 9.65 12.95
C ARG A 49 -13.26 11.11 13.35
N GLU A 50 -12.18 11.60 13.99
CA GLU A 50 -12.12 12.96 14.50
C GLU A 50 -11.67 13.93 13.42
N ASP A 51 -12.38 15.05 13.25
CA ASP A 51 -12.10 16.04 12.22
C ASP A 51 -10.69 16.61 12.30
N ALA A 52 -10.22 16.93 13.50
CA ALA A 52 -8.88 17.46 13.70
C ALA A 52 -7.80 16.45 13.28
N LYS A 53 -7.98 15.18 13.63
CA LYS A 53 -7.06 14.10 13.26
C LYS A 53 -7.11 13.86 11.74
N PHE A 54 -8.29 13.90 11.14
CA PHE A 54 -8.46 13.78 9.70
C PHE A 54 -7.62 14.84 8.97
N GLU A 55 -7.71 16.10 9.37
CA GLU A 55 -6.94 17.17 8.75
C GLU A 55 -5.43 17.02 8.93
N ARG A 56 -4.98 16.60 10.12
CA ARG A 56 -3.54 16.36 10.35
C ARG A 56 -3.03 15.20 9.48
N THR A 57 -3.78 14.11 9.44
CA THR A 57 -3.42 12.93 8.63
C THR A 57 -3.39 13.29 7.14
N ARG A 58 -4.41 13.99 6.67
CA ARG A 58 -4.49 14.46 5.29
C ARG A 58 -3.26 15.31 4.92
N ARG A 59 -2.90 16.28 5.75
CA ARG A 59 -1.74 17.15 5.49
C ARG A 59 -0.43 16.37 5.45
N THR A 60 -0.27 15.39 6.34
CA THR A 60 0.92 14.53 6.34
C THR A 60 1.02 13.74 5.06
N LEU A 61 -0.07 13.09 4.65
CA LEU A 61 -0.08 12.28 3.42
C LEU A 61 0.19 13.11 2.17
N LEU A 62 -0.28 14.35 2.14
CA LEU A 62 -0.06 15.26 1.00
C LEU A 62 1.40 15.74 0.86
N LEU A 63 2.26 15.44 1.82
CA LEU A 63 3.71 15.68 1.69
C LEU A 63 4.38 14.70 0.72
N TYR A 64 3.71 13.61 0.37
CA TYR A 64 4.25 12.55 -0.48
C TYR A 64 3.56 12.52 -1.84
N PRO A 65 4.27 12.08 -2.90
CA PRO A 65 3.63 11.88 -4.20
C PRO A 65 2.47 10.89 -4.10
N ILE A 66 1.39 11.16 -4.82
CA ILE A 66 0.22 10.30 -4.86
C ILE A 66 0.05 9.79 -6.30
N LEU A 67 0.21 8.49 -6.49
CA LEU A 67 -0.04 7.84 -7.76
C LEU A 67 -1.54 7.72 -7.97
N ARG A 68 -2.00 8.00 -9.19
CA ARG A 68 -3.43 8.04 -9.49
C ARG A 68 -3.84 6.91 -10.41
N MET A 69 -5.00 6.33 -10.12
CA MET A 69 -5.61 5.27 -10.92
C MET A 69 -6.39 5.89 -12.07
N GLU A 70 -5.74 6.10 -13.21
CA GLU A 70 -6.33 6.84 -14.34
C GLU A 70 -6.65 5.97 -15.56
N GLN A 71 -5.90 4.88 -15.78
CA GLN A 71 -6.01 4.06 -16.98
C GLN A 71 -7.02 2.92 -16.80
N LEU A 72 -7.97 2.82 -17.74
CA LEU A 72 -8.95 1.73 -17.72
C LEU A 72 -8.27 0.36 -17.79
N ALA A 73 -7.16 0.24 -18.53
CA ALA A 73 -6.38 -0.98 -18.61
C ALA A 73 -5.87 -1.47 -17.25
N THR A 74 -5.58 -0.56 -16.33
CA THR A 74 -5.14 -0.91 -14.98
C THR A 74 -6.30 -1.51 -14.17
N PHE A 75 -7.51 -0.98 -14.32
CA PHE A 75 -8.70 -1.57 -13.71
C PHE A 75 -8.96 -2.98 -14.25
N GLU A 76 -8.82 -3.17 -15.57
CA GLU A 76 -8.97 -4.48 -16.20
C GLU A 76 -7.95 -5.47 -15.65
N HIS A 77 -6.69 -5.05 -15.51
CA HIS A 77 -5.63 -5.88 -14.93
C HIS A 77 -5.98 -6.29 -13.50
N ALA A 78 -6.49 -5.37 -12.68
CA ALA A 78 -6.94 -5.67 -11.32
C ALA A 78 -8.01 -6.77 -11.30
N ALA A 79 -8.98 -6.68 -12.21
CA ALA A 79 -10.02 -7.71 -12.35
C ALA A 79 -9.43 -9.07 -12.72
N ARG A 80 -8.43 -9.09 -13.61
CA ARG A 80 -7.75 -10.33 -14.00
C ARG A 80 -6.96 -10.93 -12.83
N ILE A 81 -6.29 -10.11 -12.04
CA ILE A 81 -5.58 -10.54 -10.83
C ILE A 81 -6.56 -11.22 -9.87
N TYR A 82 -7.68 -10.57 -9.59
CA TYR A 82 -8.70 -11.12 -8.69
C TYR A 82 -9.20 -12.49 -9.18
N ARG A 83 -9.52 -12.59 -10.47
CA ARG A 83 -10.01 -13.83 -11.08
C ARG A 83 -8.96 -14.96 -11.01
N THR A 84 -7.68 -14.63 -11.24
CA THR A 84 -6.59 -15.60 -11.17
C THR A 84 -6.40 -16.11 -9.73
N CYS A 85 -6.43 -15.22 -8.75
CA CYS A 85 -6.37 -15.62 -7.34
C CYS A 85 -7.50 -16.58 -6.99
N ARG A 86 -8.73 -16.23 -7.38
CA ARG A 86 -9.92 -17.07 -7.13
C ARG A 86 -9.78 -18.46 -7.75
N ARG A 87 -9.29 -18.56 -9.00
CA ARG A 87 -9.12 -19.84 -9.69
C ARG A 87 -8.08 -20.72 -8.99
N ARG A 88 -7.05 -20.11 -8.40
CA ARG A 88 -5.98 -20.82 -7.70
C ARG A 88 -6.31 -21.10 -6.23
N GLY A 89 -7.50 -20.76 -5.78
CA GLY A 89 -7.88 -20.93 -4.38
C GLY A 89 -7.15 -19.98 -3.42
N LEU A 90 -6.56 -18.89 -3.94
CA LEU A 90 -5.94 -17.88 -3.11
C LEU A 90 -6.99 -16.85 -2.69
N THR A 91 -7.06 -16.59 -1.38
CA THR A 91 -8.03 -15.65 -0.85
C THR A 91 -7.50 -14.23 -0.95
N VAL A 92 -8.22 -13.36 -1.65
CA VAL A 92 -8.04 -11.91 -1.62
C VAL A 92 -9.37 -11.33 -1.18
N ARG A 93 -9.40 -10.78 0.02
CA ARG A 93 -10.67 -10.38 0.68
C ARG A 93 -11.24 -9.08 0.12
N LYS A 94 -10.41 -8.20 -0.45
CA LYS A 94 -10.82 -6.87 -0.90
C LYS A 94 -10.36 -6.63 -2.33
N THR A 95 -11.30 -6.18 -3.17
CA THR A 95 -11.00 -5.78 -4.55
C THR A 95 -9.98 -4.66 -4.60
N ILE A 96 -10.01 -3.75 -3.63
CA ILE A 96 -9.09 -2.60 -3.59
C ILE A 96 -7.62 -3.04 -3.55
N ASP A 97 -7.31 -4.18 -2.95
CA ASP A 97 -5.93 -4.70 -2.92
C ASP A 97 -5.44 -5.08 -4.32
N CYS A 98 -6.33 -5.63 -5.15
CA CYS A 98 -6.01 -5.91 -6.56
C CYS A 98 -5.81 -4.61 -7.35
N LEU A 99 -6.60 -3.58 -7.06
CA LEU A 99 -6.45 -2.27 -7.70
C LEU A 99 -5.11 -1.61 -7.33
N ILE A 100 -4.76 -1.63 -6.06
CA ILE A 100 -3.47 -1.10 -5.58
C ILE A 100 -2.32 -1.85 -6.24
N ALA A 101 -2.38 -3.18 -6.25
CA ALA A 101 -1.35 -4.01 -6.86
C ALA A 101 -1.19 -3.72 -8.36
N ALA A 102 -2.30 -3.63 -9.08
CA ALA A 102 -2.29 -3.34 -10.52
C ALA A 102 -1.65 -1.97 -10.80
N LEU A 103 -1.93 -0.97 -9.98
CA LEU A 103 -1.33 0.36 -10.12
C LEU A 103 0.17 0.32 -9.85
N CYS A 104 0.60 -0.37 -8.81
CA CYS A 104 2.04 -0.52 -8.50
C CYS A 104 2.77 -1.24 -9.63
N ILE A 105 2.17 -2.26 -10.23
CA ILE A 105 2.74 -2.97 -11.38
C ILE A 105 2.87 -2.01 -12.58
N ALA A 106 1.80 -1.27 -12.88
CA ALA A 106 1.78 -0.35 -14.01
C ALA A 106 2.83 0.76 -13.87
N GLU A 107 3.06 1.24 -12.66
CA GLU A 107 4.03 2.30 -12.36
C GLU A 107 5.43 1.77 -12.07
N ASP A 108 5.60 0.45 -12.08
CA ASP A 108 6.88 -0.22 -11.80
C ASP A 108 7.50 0.22 -10.49
N VAL A 109 6.70 0.22 -9.42
CA VAL A 109 7.12 0.61 -8.07
C VAL A 109 7.02 -0.57 -7.12
N VAL A 110 7.74 -0.48 -5.99
CA VAL A 110 7.77 -1.51 -4.95
C VAL A 110 6.71 -1.17 -3.90
N LEU A 111 5.95 -2.18 -3.46
CA LEU A 111 4.91 -2.01 -2.44
C LEU A 111 5.41 -2.48 -1.07
N PHE A 112 5.38 -1.58 -0.10
CA PHE A 112 5.68 -1.88 1.31
C PHE A 112 4.36 -2.08 2.05
N HIS A 113 4.07 -3.33 2.45
CA HIS A 113 2.80 -3.72 3.06
C HIS A 113 2.99 -4.66 4.25
N LYS A 114 1.90 -4.88 4.97
CA LYS A 114 1.82 -5.81 6.10
C LYS A 114 0.57 -6.70 5.98
N ASP A 115 0.13 -7.00 4.76
CA ASP A 115 -1.10 -7.75 4.50
C ASP A 115 -0.82 -8.98 3.64
N ALA A 116 -1.21 -10.16 4.15
CA ALA A 116 -1.04 -11.44 3.45
C ALA A 116 -1.75 -11.48 2.08
N ASP A 117 -2.78 -10.66 1.87
CA ASP A 117 -3.48 -10.61 0.58
C ASP A 117 -2.54 -10.14 -0.54
N PHE A 118 -1.60 -9.22 -0.26
CA PHE A 118 -0.60 -8.82 -1.25
C PHE A 118 0.43 -9.91 -1.52
N ASP A 119 0.75 -10.73 -0.51
CA ASP A 119 1.62 -11.89 -0.74
C ASP A 119 0.95 -12.90 -1.67
N ALA A 120 -0.36 -13.12 -1.53
CA ALA A 120 -1.13 -13.96 -2.44
C ALA A 120 -1.12 -13.38 -3.86
N ILE A 121 -1.33 -12.08 -4.00
CA ILE A 121 -1.31 -11.40 -5.31
C ILE A 121 0.07 -11.53 -5.96
N ALA A 122 1.14 -11.38 -5.20
CA ALA A 122 2.51 -11.49 -5.71
C ALA A 122 2.85 -12.88 -6.24
N ARG A 123 2.08 -13.92 -5.86
CA ARG A 123 2.24 -15.27 -6.40
C ARG A 123 1.67 -15.44 -7.80
N VAL A 124 0.77 -14.56 -8.23
CA VAL A 124 0.08 -14.68 -9.53
C VAL A 124 0.31 -13.50 -10.46
N ALA A 125 0.93 -12.43 -9.97
CA ALA A 125 1.17 -11.21 -10.75
C ALA A 125 2.56 -10.65 -10.42
N PRO A 126 3.19 -9.87 -11.31
CA PRO A 126 4.55 -9.36 -11.11
C PRO A 126 4.60 -8.15 -10.17
N LEU A 127 3.98 -8.28 -9.00
CA LEU A 127 4.03 -7.27 -7.96
C LEU A 127 5.37 -7.35 -7.23
N LYS A 128 6.09 -6.23 -7.17
CA LYS A 128 7.32 -6.12 -6.42
C LYS A 128 7.00 -5.73 -4.99
N VAL A 129 7.37 -6.56 -4.04
CA VAL A 129 7.11 -6.36 -2.62
C VAL A 129 8.39 -5.92 -1.92
N TYR A 130 8.29 -4.85 -1.12
CA TYR A 130 9.40 -4.40 -0.29
C TYR A 130 9.56 -5.33 0.90
N ARG A 131 10.76 -5.87 1.08
CA ARG A 131 11.09 -6.74 2.20
C ARG A 131 11.88 -5.98 3.25
N LEU A 132 11.52 -6.16 4.52
CA LEU A 132 12.31 -5.60 5.61
C LEU A 132 13.71 -6.23 5.59
N PRO A 133 14.77 -5.44 5.84
CA PRO A 133 16.11 -6.00 5.97
C PRO A 133 16.15 -7.01 7.14
N LYS A 134 16.91 -8.08 6.97
CA LYS A 134 17.11 -9.08 8.02
C LYS A 134 17.80 -8.43 9.22
N GLY A 135 17.39 -8.82 10.43
CA GLY A 135 17.93 -8.28 11.67
C GLY A 135 17.33 -6.94 12.09
N VAL A 136 16.36 -6.42 11.35
CA VAL A 136 15.58 -5.24 11.74
C VAL A 136 14.33 -5.71 12.46
N SER A 137 14.21 -5.38 13.71
CA SER A 137 13.09 -5.74 14.55
C SER A 137 12.44 -4.51 15.15
#